data_19cadb43d573c23f3ba775ed3aa889bc
#
_entry.id   19cadb43d573c23f3ba775ed3aa889bc
#
_cell.length_a   1.000
_cell.length_b   1.000
_cell.length_c   1.000
_cell.angle_alpha   90.00
_cell.angle_beta   90.00
_cell.angle_gamma   90.00
#
_symmetry.space_group_name_H-M   'P 1'
#
loop_
_entity.id
_entity.type
_entity.pdbx_description
1 polymer ?
#
loop_
_entity_poly.entity_id
_entity_poly.type
_entity_poly.pdbx_seq_one_letter_code
_entity_poly.pdbx_strand_id
1 'polypeptide(L)'
;MARSREFAGAAWATRTHRHLVCILAAAGLVLAAAGEAPGQPTGEAVMAWHVTIAPTWFDPSTAPPQITPFGILFALHDALVRPLPNQKMGNSLAESWTESPDGLVYEFKLRRGLKFHNGDALTAEDVKFSFERYKGTGAKELQARVESVEIADPLTVRFRLKAAWPDFMTFYGTTATAAGIVVPKKYIEKVTEDGFRKHPIGAGPYKFVSHAPGVEVVLEAYTGYWRRVPNVKRLTMKSVPEGTTRVAMLKKGEADIAFALDGQEAEDVRRDPRLLLVATRHASIFWIEFADQWDPKSPWHDKRLRLAVNHALNRKAINEAACLGFCPPAAVIVPRVMDYALQVEPPAYDPQKARQLLAEAGYPRGFDAGELVPIPPFFTAAEGVINDLKAVGIRVKMRLVERATFYAEWREKKLRGIFLTAVGNSGNAASRVEAFIYSKGSYSYGGYPDIDELFLQQARERDPAKREAVLHRIQQLAIDRAMFAPLMDLRALTGIGPRMAEHTI
;
A
#
# COMPACT_ATOMS: atom_id res chain seq x y z
N MET A 1 28.96 41.83 -69.23
CA MET A 1 29.59 43.16 -69.38
C MET A 1 30.08 43.61 -68.01
N ALA A 2 31.37 43.64 -67.91
CA ALA A 2 32.27 44.71 -67.35
C ALA A 2 32.23 44.81 -65.81
N ARG A 3 33.24 44.56 -65.20
CA ARG A 3 34.65 44.89 -64.89
C ARG A 3 34.74 45.41 -63.45
N SER A 4 35.43 44.66 -62.60
CA SER A 4 36.86 44.76 -62.19
C SER A 4 37.24 45.99 -61.36
N ARG A 5 37.89 45.71 -60.24
CA ARG A 5 39.19 46.19 -59.66
C ARG A 5 39.04 46.43 -58.16
N GLU A 6 39.75 45.59 -57.39
CA GLU A 6 41.06 45.79 -56.77
C GLU A 6 41.19 47.08 -55.94
N PHE A 7 41.46 46.94 -54.67
CA PHE A 7 42.75 47.30 -54.08
C PHE A 7 42.93 46.79 -52.65
N ALA A 8 44.13 46.34 -52.43
CA ALA A 8 44.67 45.81 -51.20
C ALA A 8 44.95 46.92 -50.16
N GLY A 9 45.03 46.54 -48.90
CA GLY A 9 45.75 47.32 -47.92
C GLY A 9 45.34 47.14 -46.46
N ALA A 10 46.29 46.60 -45.68
CA ALA A 10 46.43 46.69 -44.23
C ALA A 10 45.86 45.58 -43.39
N ALA A 11 46.62 44.48 -43.33
CA ALA A 11 46.77 43.69 -42.11
C ALA A 11 47.57 44.54 -41.10
N TRP A 12 47.09 44.50 -39.84
CA TRP A 12 47.81 44.71 -38.57
C TRP A 12 46.95 45.49 -37.58
N ALA A 13 46.10 44.80 -36.86
CA ALA A 13 45.58 45.21 -35.54
C ALA A 13 44.36 44.38 -35.09
N THR A 14 44.50 43.04 -35.05
CA THR A 14 43.40 42.19 -34.49
C THR A 14 43.91 40.94 -33.75
N ARG A 15 45.04 41.06 -33.04
CA ARG A 15 45.55 39.88 -32.28
C ARG A 15 45.45 40.02 -30.75
N THR A 16 45.07 41.14 -30.20
CA THR A 16 45.02 41.38 -28.75
C THR A 16 43.58 41.37 -28.14
N HIS A 17 42.53 41.40 -28.96
CA HIS A 17 41.14 41.39 -28.44
C HIS A 17 40.48 40.01 -28.34
N ARG A 18 41.09 38.97 -28.99
CA ARG A 18 40.50 37.61 -28.96
C ARG A 18 40.79 36.86 -27.67
N HIS A 19 41.79 37.20 -26.90
CA HIS A 19 42.12 36.50 -25.62
C HIS A 19 41.37 37.06 -24.41
N LEU A 20 40.90 38.31 -24.43
CA LEU A 20 40.14 38.88 -23.34
C LEU A 20 38.65 38.43 -23.35
N VAL A 21 38.08 38.21 -24.52
CA VAL A 21 36.68 37.75 -24.65
C VAL A 21 36.52 36.27 -24.30
N CYS A 22 37.55 35.43 -24.52
CA CYS A 22 37.51 34.01 -24.14
C CYS A 22 37.66 33.79 -22.62
N ILE A 23 38.35 34.66 -21.91
CA ILE A 23 38.54 34.55 -20.44
C ILE A 23 37.26 35.01 -19.70
N LEU A 24 36.53 35.99 -20.20
CA LEU A 24 35.25 36.43 -19.64
C LEU A 24 34.09 35.45 -19.95
N ALA A 25 34.12 34.75 -21.08
CA ALA A 25 33.15 33.68 -21.40
C ALA A 25 33.40 32.41 -20.59
N ALA A 26 34.64 32.06 -20.23
CA ALA A 26 34.96 30.93 -19.38
C ALA A 26 34.62 31.16 -17.92
N ALA A 27 34.73 32.43 -17.42
CA ALA A 27 34.32 32.78 -16.07
C ALA A 27 32.80 32.87 -15.89
N GLY A 28 32.05 33.21 -16.96
CA GLY A 28 30.59 33.23 -16.96
C GLY A 28 29.94 31.83 -17.04
N LEU A 29 30.62 30.83 -17.60
CA LEU A 29 30.10 29.43 -17.70
C LEU A 29 30.35 28.60 -16.43
N VAL A 30 31.24 29.02 -15.55
CA VAL A 30 31.47 28.30 -14.26
C VAL A 30 30.49 28.77 -13.18
N LEU A 31 29.82 29.90 -13.32
CA LEU A 31 28.78 30.38 -12.38
C LEU A 31 27.36 29.85 -12.69
N ALA A 32 27.13 29.21 -13.83
CA ALA A 32 25.82 28.65 -14.20
C ALA A 32 25.59 27.19 -13.77
N ALA A 33 26.57 26.57 -13.10
CA ALA A 33 26.46 25.17 -12.57
C ALA A 33 26.48 25.12 -11.03
N ALA A 34 26.20 26.23 -10.35
CA ALA A 34 25.78 26.17 -8.95
C ALA A 34 24.32 25.72 -8.96
N GLY A 35 24.07 24.40 -9.04
CA GLY A 35 22.78 23.85 -8.73
C GLY A 35 22.32 24.45 -7.40
N GLU A 36 21.11 24.97 -7.35
CA GLU A 36 20.50 25.48 -6.13
C GLU A 36 20.73 24.43 -5.04
N ALA A 37 21.46 24.79 -4.00
CA ALA A 37 21.57 23.97 -2.81
C ALA A 37 20.13 23.69 -2.34
N PRO A 38 19.77 22.44 -2.05
CA PRO A 38 18.43 22.12 -1.59
C PRO A 38 18.07 23.10 -0.47
N GLY A 39 16.99 23.85 -0.64
CA GLY A 39 16.53 24.81 0.36
C GLY A 39 16.41 24.11 1.71
N GLN A 40 16.80 24.79 2.79
CA GLN A 40 16.61 24.24 4.13
C GLN A 40 15.10 23.97 4.34
N PRO A 41 14.74 22.84 5.00
CA PRO A 41 13.34 22.57 5.32
C PRO A 41 12.69 23.73 6.07
N THR A 42 11.49 24.16 5.65
CA THR A 42 10.77 25.28 6.24
C THR A 42 9.32 24.93 6.52
N GLY A 43 8.67 25.72 7.38
CA GLY A 43 7.24 25.58 7.63
C GLY A 43 6.83 24.28 8.32
N GLU A 44 5.52 24.13 8.44
CA GLU A 44 4.86 23.01 9.09
C GLU A 44 3.74 22.48 8.22
N ALA A 45 3.50 21.15 8.28
CA ALA A 45 2.33 20.50 7.70
C ALA A 45 1.62 19.67 8.75
N VAL A 46 0.29 19.69 8.71
CA VAL A 46 -0.58 18.93 9.59
C VAL A 46 -1.41 17.96 8.76
N MET A 47 -1.29 16.68 9.09
CA MET A 47 -2.08 15.60 8.49
C MET A 47 -3.09 15.06 9.49
N ALA A 48 -4.39 15.19 9.19
CA ALA A 48 -5.47 14.63 10.00
C ALA A 48 -5.78 13.19 9.54
N TRP A 49 -5.48 12.22 10.40
CA TRP A 49 -5.69 10.79 10.17
C TRP A 49 -7.03 10.31 10.72
N HIS A 50 -7.64 9.36 10.02
CA HIS A 50 -8.94 8.76 10.33
C HIS A 50 -8.92 7.73 11.48
N VAL A 51 -7.77 7.51 12.10
CA VAL A 51 -7.55 6.49 13.14
C VAL A 51 -6.65 7.02 14.25
N THR A 52 -6.72 6.37 15.41
CA THR A 52 -5.81 6.62 16.52
C THR A 52 -4.42 6.06 16.24
N ILE A 53 -3.39 6.87 16.42
CA ILE A 53 -2.00 6.47 16.24
C ILE A 53 -1.51 5.75 17.49
N ALA A 54 -0.96 4.55 17.32
CA ALA A 54 -0.46 3.72 18.41
C ALA A 54 1.09 3.65 18.41
N PRO A 55 1.76 3.58 19.58
CA PRO A 55 3.22 3.46 19.67
C PRO A 55 3.80 2.23 18.96
N THR A 56 3.01 1.16 18.83
CA THR A 56 3.40 -0.05 18.08
C THR A 56 3.64 0.21 16.60
N TRP A 57 3.19 1.35 16.07
CA TRP A 57 3.38 1.74 14.66
C TRP A 57 4.74 2.36 14.37
N PHE A 58 5.52 2.64 15.40
CA PHE A 58 6.87 3.22 15.25
C PHE A 58 7.94 2.14 15.06
N ASP A 59 7.60 0.88 15.31
CA ASP A 59 8.50 -0.26 15.16
C ASP A 59 8.02 -1.17 14.01
N PRO A 60 8.82 -1.35 12.93
CA PRO A 60 8.47 -2.22 11.82
C PRO A 60 8.19 -3.67 12.24
N SER A 61 8.78 -4.13 13.36
CA SER A 61 8.58 -5.49 13.88
C SER A 61 7.21 -5.72 14.52
N THR A 62 6.50 -4.66 14.93
CA THR A 62 5.21 -4.76 15.63
C THR A 62 4.07 -4.03 14.94
N ALA A 63 4.37 -3.22 13.93
CA ALA A 63 3.37 -2.47 13.19
C ALA A 63 2.41 -3.43 12.45
N PRO A 64 1.08 -3.21 12.53
CA PRO A 64 0.13 -4.00 11.77
C PRO A 64 0.24 -3.71 10.27
N PRO A 65 -0.11 -4.67 9.38
CA PRO A 65 0.02 -4.54 7.93
C PRO A 65 -1.07 -3.65 7.35
N GLN A 66 -1.09 -2.39 7.71
CA GLN A 66 -2.08 -1.40 7.30
C GLN A 66 -1.39 -0.18 6.69
N ILE A 67 -2.06 0.50 5.78
CA ILE A 67 -1.51 1.65 5.04
C ILE A 67 -1.08 2.77 5.98
N THR A 68 -1.90 3.07 7.00
CA THR A 68 -1.64 4.17 7.94
C THR A 68 -0.34 4.00 8.74
N PRO A 69 -0.06 2.84 9.38
CA PRO A 69 1.24 2.60 10.02
C PRO A 69 2.42 2.77 9.06
N PHE A 70 2.27 2.36 7.79
CA PHE A 70 3.35 2.51 6.81
C PHE A 70 3.67 3.96 6.47
N GLY A 71 2.68 4.87 6.48
CA GLY A 71 2.94 6.30 6.35
C GLY A 71 3.89 6.81 7.43
N ILE A 72 3.72 6.35 8.67
CA ILE A 72 4.62 6.68 9.80
C ILE A 72 5.95 5.96 9.68
N LEU A 73 5.94 4.66 9.35
CA LEU A 73 7.17 3.87 9.22
C LEU A 73 8.10 4.44 8.16
N PHE A 74 7.59 4.82 6.97
CA PHE A 74 8.41 5.40 5.92
C PHE A 74 8.76 6.88 6.12
N ALA A 75 8.11 7.56 7.05
CA ALA A 75 8.61 8.85 7.53
C ALA A 75 9.83 8.68 8.45
N LEU A 76 9.81 7.67 9.34
CA LEU A 76 10.86 7.44 10.34
C LEU A 76 12.01 6.56 9.83
N HIS A 77 11.72 5.58 8.99
CA HIS A 77 12.65 4.52 8.58
C HIS A 77 12.81 4.46 7.07
N ASP A 78 13.77 3.68 6.62
CA ASP A 78 13.91 3.30 5.22
C ASP A 78 14.20 1.79 5.11
N ALA A 79 13.99 1.22 3.92
CA ALA A 79 14.14 -0.21 3.66
C ALA A 79 15.27 -0.46 2.65
N LEU A 80 15.74 -1.69 2.53
CA LEU A 80 16.72 -2.05 1.49
C LEU A 80 16.19 -1.75 0.09
N VAL A 81 14.98 -2.21 -0.16
CA VAL A 81 14.21 -1.94 -1.38
C VAL A 81 12.78 -1.57 -0.99
N ARG A 82 12.11 -0.78 -1.80
CA ARG A 82 10.74 -0.35 -1.52
C ARG A 82 9.99 0.03 -2.79
N PRO A 83 8.66 -0.03 -2.81
CA PRO A 83 7.89 0.57 -3.88
C PRO A 83 8.16 2.07 -3.98
N LEU A 84 8.39 2.54 -5.20
CA LEU A 84 8.55 3.96 -5.55
C LEU A 84 7.47 4.35 -6.56
N PRO A 85 7.15 5.63 -6.76
CA PRO A 85 6.06 6.07 -7.64
C PRO A 85 6.09 5.45 -9.04
N ASN A 86 7.29 5.21 -9.60
CA ASN A 86 7.47 4.68 -10.95
C ASN A 86 8.13 3.28 -10.99
N GLN A 87 8.34 2.66 -9.84
CA GLN A 87 8.99 1.36 -9.72
C GLN A 87 8.33 0.55 -8.60
N LYS A 88 7.81 -0.63 -8.93
CA LYS A 88 7.18 -1.52 -7.94
C LYS A 88 8.17 -1.99 -6.86
N MET A 89 9.45 -2.13 -7.22
CA MET A 89 10.54 -2.52 -6.33
C MET A 89 11.80 -1.73 -6.67
N GLY A 90 11.92 -0.54 -6.09
CA GLY A 90 13.05 0.35 -6.31
C GLY A 90 14.14 0.20 -5.25
N ASN A 91 15.39 0.35 -5.68
CA ASN A 91 16.54 0.39 -4.77
C ASN A 91 16.40 1.57 -3.80
N SER A 92 16.60 1.29 -2.50
CA SER A 92 16.53 2.29 -1.44
C SER A 92 17.84 2.32 -0.66
N LEU A 93 17.92 1.78 0.57
CA LEU A 93 19.20 1.68 1.28
C LEU A 93 20.20 0.79 0.55
N ALA A 94 19.73 -0.23 -0.18
CA ALA A 94 20.57 -0.96 -1.12
C ALA A 94 20.77 -0.14 -2.41
N GLU A 95 22.01 0.00 -2.88
CA GLU A 95 22.33 0.55 -4.20
C GLU A 95 22.06 -0.44 -5.32
N SER A 96 22.19 -1.74 -5.03
CA SER A 96 21.90 -2.84 -5.93
C SER A 96 21.56 -4.12 -5.16
N TRP A 97 20.92 -5.05 -5.86
CA TRP A 97 20.73 -6.41 -5.38
C TRP A 97 20.74 -7.40 -6.55
N THR A 98 21.07 -8.64 -6.27
CA THR A 98 21.10 -9.73 -7.24
C THR A 98 20.49 -11.00 -6.68
N GLU A 99 19.92 -11.82 -7.56
CA GLU A 99 19.46 -13.16 -7.29
C GLU A 99 20.38 -14.16 -7.98
N SER A 100 20.78 -15.23 -7.28
CA SER A 100 21.56 -16.30 -7.89
C SER A 100 20.74 -17.08 -8.93
N PRO A 101 21.39 -17.70 -9.95
CA PRO A 101 20.67 -18.43 -11.00
C PRO A 101 19.77 -19.57 -10.51
N ASP A 102 20.09 -20.15 -9.36
CA ASP A 102 19.28 -21.18 -8.70
C ASP A 102 18.15 -20.61 -7.82
N GLY A 103 18.13 -19.28 -7.59
CA GLY A 103 17.14 -18.60 -6.76
C GLY A 103 17.30 -18.84 -5.26
N LEU A 104 18.48 -19.31 -4.83
CA LEU A 104 18.76 -19.63 -3.44
C LEU A 104 19.44 -18.51 -2.67
N VAL A 105 20.07 -17.55 -3.35
CA VAL A 105 20.82 -16.47 -2.71
C VAL A 105 20.39 -15.13 -3.26
N TYR A 106 20.02 -14.22 -2.34
CA TYR A 106 19.79 -12.81 -2.63
C TYR A 106 20.88 -12.00 -1.95
N GLU A 107 21.67 -11.26 -2.72
CA GLU A 107 22.73 -10.39 -2.24
C GLU A 107 22.33 -8.94 -2.40
N PHE A 108 22.44 -8.16 -1.30
CA PHE A 108 22.16 -6.72 -1.27
C PHE A 108 23.44 -5.97 -0.94
N LYS A 109 23.74 -4.94 -1.73
CA LYS A 109 24.85 -4.03 -1.51
C LYS A 109 24.33 -2.68 -1.01
N LEU A 110 24.72 -2.29 0.18
CA LEU A 110 24.29 -1.03 0.81
C LEU A 110 25.02 0.16 0.20
N ARG A 111 24.34 1.29 0.15
CA ARG A 111 24.95 2.58 -0.19
C ARG A 111 26.00 2.94 0.86
N ARG A 112 27.08 3.60 0.43
CA ARG A 112 28.09 4.12 1.35
C ARG A 112 27.58 5.35 2.10
N GLY A 113 28.02 5.51 3.34
CA GLY A 113 27.77 6.72 4.14
C GLY A 113 26.36 6.86 4.70
N LEU A 114 25.53 5.80 4.66
CA LEU A 114 24.22 5.78 5.29
C LEU A 114 24.35 5.95 6.80
N LYS A 115 23.44 6.76 7.38
CA LYS A 115 23.39 7.04 8.82
C LYS A 115 21.97 6.98 9.34
N PHE A 116 21.84 6.52 10.57
CA PHE A 116 20.64 6.71 11.37
C PHE A 116 20.50 8.14 11.89
N HIS A 117 19.33 8.48 12.42
CA HIS A 117 19.02 9.82 12.95
C HIS A 117 19.95 10.28 14.09
N ASN A 118 20.56 9.35 14.83
CA ASN A 118 21.52 9.62 15.89
C ASN A 118 22.97 9.77 15.39
N GLY A 119 23.21 9.65 14.08
CA GLY A 119 24.51 9.76 13.45
C GLY A 119 25.28 8.45 13.31
N ASP A 120 24.83 7.36 13.94
CA ASP A 120 25.46 6.03 13.81
C ASP A 120 25.42 5.56 12.35
N ALA A 121 26.49 4.90 11.90
CA ALA A 121 26.56 4.30 10.58
C ALA A 121 25.57 3.12 10.47
N LEU A 122 24.84 3.05 9.35
CA LEU A 122 23.99 1.91 9.00
C LEU A 122 24.83 0.89 8.22
N THR A 123 24.85 -0.35 8.69
CA THR A 123 25.68 -1.44 8.17
C THR A 123 24.88 -2.72 7.91
N ALA A 124 25.53 -3.73 7.33
CA ALA A 124 24.98 -5.07 7.13
C ALA A 124 24.57 -5.76 8.44
N GLU A 125 25.19 -5.40 9.57
CA GLU A 125 24.78 -5.90 10.90
C GLU A 125 23.37 -5.43 11.28
N ASP A 126 23.02 -4.18 10.97
CA ASP A 126 21.69 -3.64 11.23
C ASP A 126 20.63 -4.32 10.37
N VAL A 127 20.97 -4.67 9.13
CA VAL A 127 20.09 -5.42 8.22
C VAL A 127 19.81 -6.81 8.79
N LYS A 128 20.84 -7.56 9.13
CA LYS A 128 20.72 -8.90 9.72
C LYS A 128 19.89 -8.85 11.01
N PHE A 129 20.22 -7.95 11.91
CA PHE A 129 19.50 -7.75 13.17
C PHE A 129 18.01 -7.42 12.94
N SER A 130 17.71 -6.53 11.98
CA SER A 130 16.34 -6.14 11.65
C SER A 130 15.51 -7.32 11.18
N PHE A 131 16.08 -8.19 10.34
CA PHE A 131 15.42 -9.41 9.87
C PHE A 131 15.22 -10.43 11.02
N GLU A 132 16.24 -10.70 11.81
CA GLU A 132 16.18 -11.70 12.88
C GLU A 132 15.18 -11.34 13.98
N ARG A 133 15.04 -10.04 14.31
CA ARG A 133 14.07 -9.56 15.30
C ARG A 133 12.65 -9.39 14.76
N TYR A 134 12.46 -9.48 13.43
CA TYR A 134 11.17 -9.20 12.81
C TYR A 134 10.07 -10.19 13.23
N LYS A 135 8.94 -9.68 13.75
CA LYS A 135 7.77 -10.43 14.24
C LYS A 135 6.46 -10.00 13.56
N GLY A 136 6.56 -9.15 12.53
CA GLY A 136 5.41 -8.61 11.83
C GLY A 136 4.76 -9.60 10.87
N THR A 137 3.88 -9.08 10.03
CA THR A 137 3.19 -9.87 9.01
C THR A 137 4.19 -10.46 8.02
N GLY A 138 4.12 -11.76 7.79
CA GLY A 138 5.07 -12.49 6.95
C GLY A 138 6.30 -13.01 7.69
N ALA A 139 6.47 -12.72 8.98
CA ALA A 139 7.61 -13.21 9.76
C ALA A 139 7.70 -14.74 9.72
N LYS A 140 6.58 -15.44 9.90
CA LYS A 140 6.50 -16.90 9.87
C LYS A 140 6.99 -17.45 8.53
N GLU A 141 6.53 -16.88 7.41
CA GLU A 141 6.90 -17.31 6.07
C GLU A 141 8.37 -17.02 5.76
N LEU A 142 8.83 -15.80 6.08
CA LEU A 142 10.22 -15.40 5.88
C LEU A 142 11.18 -16.29 6.68
N GLN A 143 10.94 -16.47 7.97
CA GLN A 143 11.78 -17.27 8.86
C GLN A 143 11.74 -18.77 8.54
N ALA A 144 10.61 -19.29 8.04
CA ALA A 144 10.51 -20.68 7.60
C ALA A 144 11.33 -20.96 6.34
N ARG A 145 11.48 -19.99 5.44
CA ARG A 145 12.08 -20.16 4.10
C ARG A 145 13.51 -19.63 4.00
N VAL A 146 13.89 -18.63 4.82
CA VAL A 146 15.26 -18.16 4.90
C VAL A 146 16.07 -19.10 5.79
N GLU A 147 17.17 -19.61 5.28
CA GLU A 147 18.10 -20.48 5.99
C GLU A 147 19.04 -19.67 6.88
N SER A 148 19.64 -18.62 6.29
CA SER A 148 20.58 -17.74 6.99
C SER A 148 20.63 -16.35 6.38
N VAL A 149 21.06 -15.37 7.20
CA VAL A 149 21.44 -14.03 6.76
C VAL A 149 22.94 -13.86 7.09
N GLU A 150 23.74 -13.74 6.04
CA GLU A 150 25.21 -13.68 6.12
C GLU A 150 25.70 -12.25 5.87
N ILE A 151 26.67 -11.82 6.65
CA ILE A 151 27.38 -10.54 6.46
C ILE A 151 28.64 -10.87 5.65
N ALA A 152 28.68 -10.50 4.37
CA ALA A 152 29.85 -10.72 3.53
C ALA A 152 30.93 -9.66 3.80
N ASP A 153 30.51 -8.41 4.02
CA ASP A 153 31.32 -7.29 4.46
C ASP A 153 30.40 -6.23 5.11
N PRO A 154 30.91 -5.12 5.68
CA PRO A 154 30.09 -4.11 6.36
C PRO A 154 28.96 -3.51 5.50
N LEU A 155 29.03 -3.59 4.17
CA LEU A 155 28.05 -3.05 3.23
C LEU A 155 27.35 -4.11 2.38
N THR A 156 27.63 -5.41 2.60
CA THR A 156 27.06 -6.49 1.77
C THR A 156 26.43 -7.55 2.66
N VAL A 157 25.14 -7.81 2.45
CA VAL A 157 24.37 -8.85 3.14
C VAL A 157 23.80 -9.85 2.14
N ARG A 158 23.84 -11.15 2.50
CA ARG A 158 23.28 -12.26 1.73
C ARG A 158 22.20 -12.97 2.47
N PHE A 159 21.07 -13.18 1.84
CA PHE A 159 20.00 -14.04 2.31
C PHE A 159 20.11 -15.38 1.59
N ARG A 160 20.28 -16.47 2.34
CA ARG A 160 20.19 -17.83 1.81
C ARG A 160 18.82 -18.40 2.05
N LEU A 161 18.21 -18.94 1.04
CA LEU A 161 16.90 -19.61 1.10
C LEU A 161 17.11 -21.13 1.15
N LYS A 162 16.24 -21.82 1.89
CA LYS A 162 16.21 -23.30 1.96
C LYS A 162 15.79 -23.95 0.62
N ALA A 163 15.00 -23.22 -0.16
CA ALA A 163 14.56 -23.57 -1.51
C ALA A 163 14.24 -22.29 -2.28
N ALA A 164 14.30 -22.35 -3.61
CA ALA A 164 13.92 -21.21 -4.44
C ALA A 164 12.50 -20.76 -4.14
N TRP A 165 12.35 -19.45 -3.91
CA TRP A 165 11.08 -18.85 -3.54
C TRP A 165 10.82 -17.58 -4.35
N PRO A 166 10.04 -17.64 -5.43
CA PRO A 166 9.80 -16.51 -6.33
C PRO A 166 9.22 -15.26 -5.65
N ASP A 167 8.56 -15.43 -4.49
CA ASP A 167 7.95 -14.34 -3.73
C ASP A 167 8.85 -13.76 -2.63
N PHE A 168 10.12 -14.15 -2.53
CA PHE A 168 11.00 -13.62 -1.49
C PHE A 168 11.00 -12.09 -1.50
N MET A 169 11.24 -11.46 -2.64
CA MET A 169 11.25 -9.99 -2.75
C MET A 169 9.86 -9.37 -2.52
N THR A 170 8.80 -10.09 -2.88
CA THR A 170 7.41 -9.68 -2.62
C THR A 170 7.15 -9.55 -1.11
N PHE A 171 7.61 -10.51 -0.32
CA PHE A 171 7.45 -10.49 1.14
C PHE A 171 8.48 -9.60 1.84
N TYR A 172 9.73 -9.63 1.41
CA TYR A 172 10.81 -8.90 2.06
C TYR A 172 10.83 -7.42 1.68
N GLY A 173 10.62 -7.10 0.41
CA GLY A 173 10.74 -5.74 -0.13
C GLY A 173 9.43 -4.94 -0.18
N THR A 174 8.32 -5.45 0.37
CA THR A 174 7.04 -4.77 0.27
C THR A 174 6.70 -3.90 1.47
N THR A 175 5.85 -2.89 1.23
CA THR A 175 5.39 -2.00 2.29
C THR A 175 4.56 -2.71 3.35
N ALA A 176 3.76 -3.74 2.99
CA ALA A 176 2.82 -4.33 3.94
C ALA A 176 3.45 -5.31 4.93
N THR A 177 4.63 -5.85 4.65
CA THR A 177 5.32 -6.68 5.63
C THR A 177 6.24 -5.88 6.54
N ALA A 178 6.74 -4.74 6.09
CA ALA A 178 7.78 -3.93 6.73
C ALA A 178 9.10 -4.68 7.01
N ALA A 179 9.25 -5.91 6.50
CA ALA A 179 10.36 -6.81 6.83
C ALA A 179 11.72 -6.30 6.32
N GLY A 180 11.73 -5.56 5.21
CA GLY A 180 12.94 -4.97 4.63
C GLY A 180 13.37 -3.64 5.25
N ILE A 181 12.60 -3.11 6.23
CA ILE A 181 12.96 -1.88 6.94
C ILE A 181 14.11 -2.16 7.91
N VAL A 182 15.10 -1.27 7.89
CA VAL A 182 16.32 -1.41 8.71
C VAL A 182 16.26 -0.50 9.93
N VAL A 183 16.53 -1.06 11.11
CA VAL A 183 16.54 -0.38 12.41
C VAL A 183 17.90 -0.49 13.10
N PRO A 184 18.28 0.47 13.96
CA PRO A 184 19.61 0.55 14.55
C PRO A 184 19.84 -0.49 15.68
N LYS A 185 20.59 -1.54 15.40
CA LYS A 185 20.93 -2.62 16.36
C LYS A 185 21.45 -2.07 17.69
N LYS A 186 22.54 -1.32 17.65
CA LYS A 186 23.22 -0.80 18.86
C LYS A 186 22.29 0.03 19.73
N TYR A 187 21.43 0.83 19.11
CA TYR A 187 20.48 1.66 19.85
C TYR A 187 19.40 0.80 20.52
N ILE A 188 18.81 -0.15 19.82
CA ILE A 188 17.77 -1.03 20.37
C ILE A 188 18.31 -1.91 21.50
N GLU A 189 19.51 -2.46 21.34
CA GLU A 189 20.19 -3.22 22.40
C GLU A 189 20.42 -2.37 23.68
N LYS A 190 20.68 -1.07 23.51
CA LYS A 190 20.86 -0.13 24.62
C LYS A 190 19.56 0.25 25.33
N VAL A 191 18.48 0.55 24.57
CA VAL A 191 17.25 1.13 25.12
C VAL A 191 16.13 0.11 25.30
N THR A 192 16.31 -1.11 24.84
CA THR A 192 15.31 -2.19 24.76
C THR A 192 14.20 -1.93 23.72
N GLU A 193 13.37 -2.94 23.46
CA GLU A 193 12.20 -2.84 22.56
C GLU A 193 11.21 -1.75 23.00
N ASP A 194 10.97 -1.62 24.30
CA ASP A 194 10.06 -0.60 24.85
C ASP A 194 10.63 0.81 24.73
N GLY A 195 11.92 0.97 24.98
CA GLY A 195 12.62 2.24 24.78
C GLY A 195 12.59 2.67 23.33
N PHE A 196 12.80 1.73 22.39
CA PHE A 196 12.72 1.99 20.96
C PHE A 196 11.33 2.43 20.51
N ARG A 197 10.24 1.78 21.00
CA ARG A 197 8.86 2.19 20.69
C ARG A 197 8.49 3.58 21.25
N LYS A 198 9.10 4.00 22.35
CA LYS A 198 8.89 5.32 22.93
C LYS A 198 9.68 6.42 22.24
N HIS A 199 10.89 6.10 21.79
CA HIS A 199 11.83 7.02 21.16
C HIS A 199 12.46 6.36 19.91
N PRO A 200 11.69 6.20 18.81
CA PRO A 200 12.17 5.51 17.63
C PRO A 200 13.26 6.31 16.93
N ILE A 201 14.31 5.61 16.50
CA ILE A 201 15.37 6.12 15.64
C ILE A 201 15.37 5.30 14.37
N GLY A 202 15.40 5.95 13.22
CA GLY A 202 15.44 5.31 11.90
C GLY A 202 16.45 5.97 10.98
N ALA A 203 16.38 5.61 9.71
CA ALA A 203 17.17 6.16 8.61
C ALA A 203 16.29 6.88 7.58
N GLY A 204 15.05 7.19 7.93
CA GLY A 204 14.05 7.82 7.07
C GLY A 204 14.19 9.35 6.97
N PRO A 205 13.31 10.00 6.18
CA PRO A 205 13.37 11.44 5.91
C PRO A 205 13.02 12.32 7.12
N TYR A 206 12.33 11.79 8.12
CA TYR A 206 11.94 12.54 9.32
C TYR A 206 12.42 11.85 10.60
N LYS A 207 12.79 12.67 11.58
CA LYS A 207 13.13 12.24 12.95
C LYS A 207 11.90 12.34 13.85
N PHE A 208 11.76 11.42 14.79
CA PHE A 208 10.79 11.50 15.86
C PHE A 208 11.09 12.66 16.81
N VAL A 209 10.06 13.44 17.15
CA VAL A 209 10.11 14.52 18.13
C VAL A 209 9.32 14.16 19.38
N SER A 210 8.02 13.88 19.21
CA SER A 210 7.12 13.55 20.32
C SER A 210 5.90 12.76 19.87
N HIS A 211 5.27 12.08 20.83
CA HIS A 211 3.99 11.40 20.66
C HIS A 211 3.12 11.68 21.87
N ALA A 212 1.93 12.24 21.63
CA ALA A 212 0.84 12.35 22.59
C ALA A 212 -0.19 11.25 22.25
N PRO A 213 -0.29 10.16 23.06
CA PRO A 213 -1.16 9.03 22.76
C PRO A 213 -2.61 9.45 22.50
N GLY A 214 -3.19 8.96 21.40
CA GLY A 214 -4.56 9.30 21.01
C GLY A 214 -4.72 10.71 20.41
N VAL A 215 -3.69 11.54 20.40
CA VAL A 215 -3.74 12.93 19.93
C VAL A 215 -2.91 13.11 18.68
N GLU A 216 -1.57 12.99 18.77
CA GLU A 216 -0.69 13.30 17.64
C GLU A 216 0.70 12.68 17.78
N VAL A 217 1.38 12.55 16.66
CA VAL A 217 2.83 12.37 16.57
C VAL A 217 3.45 13.54 15.82
N VAL A 218 4.59 14.02 16.32
CA VAL A 218 5.33 15.13 15.74
C VAL A 218 6.68 14.64 15.25
N LEU A 219 6.98 14.98 14.01
CA LEU A 219 8.21 14.62 13.31
C LEU A 219 8.93 15.88 12.81
N GLU A 220 10.25 15.82 12.70
CA GLU A 220 11.09 16.89 12.16
C GLU A 220 11.94 16.39 11.00
N ALA A 221 12.09 17.16 9.94
CA ALA A 221 12.88 16.80 8.77
C ALA A 221 14.33 16.46 9.15
N TYR A 222 14.83 15.35 8.63
CA TYR A 222 16.22 14.93 8.80
C TYR A 222 17.09 15.51 7.69
N THR A 223 17.83 16.57 7.98
CA THR A 223 18.72 17.24 7.01
C THR A 223 19.86 16.35 6.50
N GLY A 224 20.21 15.29 7.23
CA GLY A 224 21.18 14.27 6.81
C GLY A 224 20.57 13.11 6.00
N TYR A 225 19.33 13.22 5.56
CA TYR A 225 18.69 12.14 4.78
C TYR A 225 19.41 11.92 3.45
N TRP A 226 19.75 10.70 3.16
CA TRP A 226 20.60 10.31 2.04
C TRP A 226 20.01 10.51 0.65
N ARG A 227 18.67 10.60 0.54
CA ARG A 227 17.97 10.79 -0.74
C ARG A 227 17.65 12.29 -0.92
N ARG A 228 16.42 12.69 -0.84
CA ARG A 228 15.96 14.09 -0.91
C ARG A 228 15.48 14.53 0.47
N VAL A 229 16.10 15.54 1.02
CA VAL A 229 15.65 16.16 2.27
C VAL A 229 14.23 16.71 2.09
N PRO A 230 13.30 16.45 3.01
CA PRO A 230 11.95 16.99 2.92
C PRO A 230 11.92 18.51 2.89
N ASN A 231 10.99 19.10 2.13
CA ASN A 231 10.79 20.55 2.11
C ASN A 231 10.12 21.08 3.40
N VAL A 232 9.23 20.27 3.99
CA VAL A 232 8.50 20.61 5.22
C VAL A 232 9.37 20.30 6.43
N LYS A 233 9.65 21.31 7.26
CA LYS A 233 10.48 21.16 8.45
C LYS A 233 9.80 20.34 9.54
N ARG A 234 8.52 20.60 9.84
CA ARG A 234 7.76 19.95 10.89
C ARG A 234 6.52 19.28 10.32
N LEU A 235 6.37 17.99 10.54
CA LEU A 235 5.22 17.19 10.16
C LEU A 235 4.47 16.73 11.40
N THR A 236 3.23 17.16 11.57
CA THR A 236 2.35 16.73 12.64
C THR A 236 1.25 15.82 12.07
N MET A 237 1.17 14.60 12.58
CA MET A 237 0.10 13.65 12.24
C MET A 237 -0.86 13.56 13.40
N LYS A 238 -2.11 14.03 13.22
CA LYS A 238 -3.15 14.08 14.27
C LYS A 238 -4.13 12.93 14.13
N SER A 239 -4.50 12.33 15.25
CA SER A 239 -5.57 11.34 15.34
C SER A 239 -6.93 12.07 15.36
N VAL A 240 -7.68 11.99 14.27
CA VAL A 240 -8.99 12.66 14.12
C VAL A 240 -9.96 11.65 13.47
N PRO A 241 -10.53 10.70 14.25
CA PRO A 241 -11.37 9.64 13.70
C PRO A 241 -12.61 10.15 12.95
N GLU A 242 -13.20 11.26 13.41
CA GLU A 242 -14.42 11.83 12.81
C GLU A 242 -14.12 12.57 11.50
N GLY A 243 -14.73 12.13 10.40
CA GLY A 243 -14.47 12.67 9.07
C GLY A 243 -14.90 14.11 8.89
N THR A 244 -16.07 14.47 9.41
CA THR A 244 -16.58 15.85 9.39
C THR A 244 -15.63 16.80 10.11
N THR A 245 -15.00 16.37 11.20
CA THR A 245 -13.98 17.13 11.91
C THR A 245 -12.74 17.32 11.05
N ARG A 246 -12.25 16.26 10.33
CA ARG A 246 -11.11 16.37 9.41
C ARG A 246 -11.39 17.38 8.31
N VAL A 247 -12.59 17.37 7.71
CA VAL A 247 -12.99 18.34 6.69
C VAL A 247 -13.06 19.76 7.27
N ALA A 248 -13.61 19.93 8.46
CA ALA A 248 -13.67 21.24 9.12
C ALA A 248 -12.26 21.81 9.39
N MET A 249 -11.33 20.99 9.88
CA MET A 249 -9.93 21.38 10.08
C MET A 249 -9.25 21.79 8.75
N LEU A 250 -9.51 21.04 7.67
CA LEU A 250 -8.99 21.36 6.34
C LEU A 250 -9.51 22.70 5.84
N LYS A 251 -10.83 22.96 5.94
CA LYS A 251 -11.47 24.22 5.51
C LYS A 251 -10.97 25.43 6.30
N LYS A 252 -10.62 25.25 7.58
CA LYS A 252 -10.07 26.30 8.46
C LYS A 252 -8.55 26.48 8.29
N GLY A 253 -7.85 25.58 7.58
CA GLY A 253 -6.39 25.58 7.48
C GLY A 253 -5.68 25.07 8.75
N GLU A 254 -6.38 24.40 9.67
CA GLU A 254 -5.84 23.71 10.86
C GLU A 254 -5.21 22.36 10.50
N ALA A 255 -5.58 21.79 9.35
CA ALA A 255 -4.93 20.68 8.69
C ALA A 255 -4.64 21.01 7.23
N ASP A 256 -3.57 20.44 6.70
CA ASP A 256 -3.18 20.54 5.29
C ASP A 256 -3.66 19.34 4.48
N ILE A 257 -3.82 18.20 5.16
CA ILE A 257 -4.27 16.94 4.57
C ILE A 257 -5.34 16.32 5.46
N ALA A 258 -6.50 16.01 4.89
CA ALA A 258 -7.57 15.23 5.53
C ALA A 258 -7.64 13.85 4.85
N PHE A 259 -7.11 12.82 5.52
CA PHE A 259 -6.95 11.48 4.94
C PHE A 259 -8.18 10.60 5.13
N ALA A 260 -8.48 9.76 4.13
CA ALA A 260 -9.55 8.75 4.13
C ALA A 260 -10.94 9.33 4.44
N LEU A 261 -11.43 10.15 3.53
CA LEU A 261 -12.78 10.72 3.55
C LEU A 261 -13.79 9.71 2.97
N ASP A 262 -15.02 9.73 3.45
CA ASP A 262 -16.13 9.03 2.80
C ASP A 262 -16.74 9.85 1.64
N GLY A 263 -17.77 9.30 0.98
CA GLY A 263 -18.38 9.96 -0.18
C GLY A 263 -18.93 11.36 0.12
N GLN A 264 -19.61 11.55 1.27
CA GLN A 264 -20.20 12.83 1.64
C GLN A 264 -19.13 13.86 2.01
N GLU A 265 -18.14 13.45 2.81
CA GLU A 265 -17.01 14.27 3.23
C GLU A 265 -16.15 14.70 2.03
N ALA A 266 -15.92 13.78 1.11
CA ALA A 266 -15.19 14.05 -0.12
C ALA A 266 -15.95 15.02 -1.04
N GLU A 267 -17.29 14.92 -1.10
CA GLU A 267 -18.12 15.88 -1.82
C GLU A 267 -18.01 17.29 -1.24
N ASP A 268 -17.97 17.42 0.09
CA ASP A 268 -17.77 18.70 0.76
C ASP A 268 -16.41 19.33 0.46
N VAL A 269 -15.37 18.52 0.29
CA VAL A 269 -14.05 18.98 -0.18
C VAL A 269 -14.11 19.37 -1.65
N ARG A 270 -14.75 18.57 -2.51
CA ARG A 270 -14.85 18.82 -3.96
C ARG A 270 -15.56 20.13 -4.28
N ARG A 271 -16.53 20.54 -3.46
CA ARG A 271 -17.30 21.79 -3.62
C ARG A 271 -16.54 23.06 -3.19
N ASP A 272 -15.50 22.94 -2.40
CA ASP A 272 -14.70 24.09 -1.98
C ASP A 272 -13.58 24.34 -3.00
N PRO A 273 -13.62 25.45 -3.77
CA PRO A 273 -12.63 25.70 -4.84
C PRO A 273 -11.20 25.96 -4.31
N ARG A 274 -11.03 26.14 -3.00
CA ARG A 274 -9.71 26.32 -2.36
C ARG A 274 -9.05 24.98 -2.06
N LEU A 275 -9.80 23.87 -2.11
CA LEU A 275 -9.34 22.55 -1.73
C LEU A 275 -9.20 21.65 -2.95
N LEU A 276 -8.33 20.65 -2.85
CA LEU A 276 -8.18 19.63 -3.86
C LEU A 276 -8.60 18.26 -3.29
N LEU A 277 -9.46 17.55 -4.01
CA LEU A 277 -9.79 16.16 -3.71
C LEU A 277 -8.90 15.24 -4.55
N VAL A 278 -8.16 14.34 -3.88
CA VAL A 278 -7.31 13.35 -4.52
C VAL A 278 -7.83 11.95 -4.19
N ALA A 279 -7.92 11.09 -5.22
CA ALA A 279 -8.27 9.68 -5.06
C ALA A 279 -7.03 8.80 -5.24
N THR A 280 -6.43 8.40 -4.14
CA THR A 280 -5.20 7.58 -4.16
C THR A 280 -5.52 6.11 -4.40
N ARG A 281 -4.75 5.46 -5.29
CA ARG A 281 -4.88 4.03 -5.56
C ARG A 281 -4.32 3.23 -4.40
N HIS A 282 -5.12 2.28 -3.92
CA HIS A 282 -4.69 1.29 -2.93
C HIS A 282 -4.74 -0.11 -3.53
N ALA A 283 -3.83 -0.97 -3.13
CA ALA A 283 -3.91 -2.40 -3.46
C ALA A 283 -4.94 -3.09 -2.54
N SER A 284 -6.20 -2.66 -2.63
CA SER A 284 -7.31 -3.13 -1.80
C SER A 284 -8.59 -3.23 -2.62
N ILE A 285 -9.36 -4.27 -2.36
CA ILE A 285 -10.68 -4.51 -2.92
C ILE A 285 -11.69 -4.54 -1.79
N PHE A 286 -12.89 -3.98 -2.02
CA PHE A 286 -14.08 -4.31 -1.26
C PHE A 286 -14.72 -5.56 -1.82
N TRP A 287 -15.10 -6.51 -0.94
CA TRP A 287 -15.84 -7.70 -1.35
C TRP A 287 -16.74 -8.21 -0.22
N ILE A 288 -17.76 -8.95 -0.63
CA ILE A 288 -18.56 -9.74 0.30
C ILE A 288 -17.92 -11.13 0.38
N GLU A 289 -17.62 -11.54 1.60
CA GLU A 289 -17.22 -12.90 1.96
C GLU A 289 -18.46 -13.71 2.32
N PHE A 290 -18.53 -14.97 1.84
CA PHE A 290 -19.54 -15.95 2.21
C PHE A 290 -18.93 -16.92 3.22
N ALA A 291 -18.91 -16.56 4.50
CA ALA A 291 -18.21 -17.36 5.54
C ALA A 291 -18.72 -18.80 5.62
N ASP A 292 -20.03 -18.97 5.51
CA ASP A 292 -20.69 -20.27 5.68
C ASP A 292 -20.87 -21.07 4.37
N GLN A 293 -20.22 -20.67 3.26
CA GLN A 293 -20.33 -21.39 1.98
C GLN A 293 -19.83 -22.84 2.03
N TRP A 294 -19.05 -23.17 3.05
CA TRP A 294 -18.46 -24.49 3.27
C TRP A 294 -19.32 -25.42 4.13
N ASP A 295 -20.37 -24.88 4.77
CA ASP A 295 -21.35 -25.67 5.54
C ASP A 295 -22.52 -26.09 4.64
N PRO A 296 -22.73 -27.42 4.39
CA PRO A 296 -23.84 -27.90 3.58
C PRO A 296 -25.23 -27.51 4.10
N LYS A 297 -25.34 -27.12 5.37
CA LYS A 297 -26.61 -26.67 5.98
C LYS A 297 -26.88 -25.19 5.74
N SER A 298 -25.89 -24.43 5.33
CA SER A 298 -26.03 -23.01 5.06
C SER A 298 -26.65 -22.76 3.67
N PRO A 299 -27.57 -21.82 3.52
CA PRO A 299 -28.02 -21.35 2.19
C PRO A 299 -26.85 -20.94 1.29
N TRP A 300 -25.78 -20.39 1.88
CA TRP A 300 -24.59 -19.94 1.14
C TRP A 300 -23.78 -21.07 0.52
N HIS A 301 -24.03 -22.34 0.89
CA HIS A 301 -23.43 -23.51 0.23
C HIS A 301 -23.88 -23.62 -1.23
N ASP A 302 -25.12 -23.23 -1.52
CA ASP A 302 -25.62 -23.21 -2.90
C ASP A 302 -24.98 -22.06 -3.70
N LYS A 303 -24.19 -22.43 -4.71
CA LYS A 303 -23.54 -21.47 -5.62
C LYS A 303 -24.54 -20.52 -6.29
N ARG A 304 -25.79 -20.96 -6.58
CA ARG A 304 -26.80 -20.13 -7.21
C ARG A 304 -27.16 -18.92 -6.37
N LEU A 305 -27.20 -19.07 -5.04
CA LEU A 305 -27.45 -17.96 -4.12
C LEU A 305 -26.28 -16.95 -4.10
N ARG A 306 -25.03 -17.43 -4.17
CA ARG A 306 -23.86 -16.56 -4.26
C ARG A 306 -23.78 -15.82 -5.59
N LEU A 307 -24.17 -16.48 -6.70
CA LEU A 307 -24.33 -15.83 -8.01
C LEU A 307 -25.48 -14.80 -7.99
N ALA A 308 -26.59 -15.11 -7.32
CA ALA A 308 -27.70 -14.16 -7.16
C ALA A 308 -27.23 -12.87 -6.46
N VAL A 309 -26.43 -12.98 -5.41
CA VAL A 309 -25.79 -11.81 -4.77
C VAL A 309 -24.95 -11.03 -5.79
N ASN A 310 -24.08 -11.71 -6.54
CA ASN A 310 -23.22 -11.06 -7.53
C ASN A 310 -23.99 -10.26 -8.58
N HIS A 311 -25.15 -10.78 -9.07
CA HIS A 311 -26.02 -10.10 -10.02
C HIS A 311 -26.92 -9.03 -9.39
N ALA A 312 -27.21 -9.13 -8.08
CA ALA A 312 -28.01 -8.15 -7.36
C ALA A 312 -27.28 -6.83 -7.10
N LEU A 313 -25.94 -6.83 -7.09
CA LEU A 313 -25.14 -5.67 -6.69
C LEU A 313 -25.02 -4.62 -7.79
N ASN A 314 -25.59 -3.45 -7.56
CA ASN A 314 -25.40 -2.26 -8.40
C ASN A 314 -24.07 -1.56 -8.02
N ARG A 315 -22.96 -2.16 -8.46
CA ARG A 315 -21.61 -1.69 -8.16
C ARG A 315 -21.38 -0.22 -8.54
N LYS A 316 -22.05 0.25 -9.62
CA LYS A 316 -21.95 1.64 -10.04
C LYS A 316 -22.60 2.57 -9.02
N ALA A 317 -23.83 2.29 -8.61
CA ALA A 317 -24.55 3.13 -7.63
C ALA A 317 -23.83 3.11 -6.26
N ILE A 318 -23.33 1.95 -5.81
CA ILE A 318 -22.56 1.84 -4.57
C ILE A 318 -21.26 2.66 -4.67
N ASN A 319 -20.55 2.62 -5.80
CA ASN A 319 -19.35 3.42 -6.03
C ASN A 319 -19.65 4.91 -5.98
N GLU A 320 -20.74 5.36 -6.64
CA GLU A 320 -21.14 6.78 -6.58
C GLU A 320 -21.42 7.23 -5.15
N ALA A 321 -22.17 6.44 -4.37
CA ALA A 321 -22.53 6.79 -3.00
C ALA A 321 -21.33 6.78 -2.05
N ALA A 322 -20.47 5.74 -2.12
CA ALA A 322 -19.38 5.53 -1.16
C ALA A 322 -18.06 6.19 -1.57
N CYS A 323 -17.85 6.43 -2.86
CA CYS A 323 -16.56 6.83 -3.44
C CYS A 323 -16.66 7.94 -4.50
N LEU A 324 -17.80 8.57 -4.69
CA LEU A 324 -18.04 9.60 -5.75
C LEU A 324 -17.60 9.14 -7.16
N GLY A 325 -17.78 7.87 -7.48
CA GLY A 325 -17.36 7.30 -8.76
C GLY A 325 -15.87 6.96 -8.88
N PHE A 326 -15.03 7.25 -7.88
CA PHE A 326 -13.59 7.03 -7.96
C PHE A 326 -13.14 5.57 -7.76
N CYS A 327 -13.99 4.69 -7.23
CA CYS A 327 -13.69 3.29 -6.92
C CYS A 327 -14.23 2.36 -8.04
N PRO A 328 -13.43 2.03 -9.08
CA PRO A 328 -13.95 1.24 -10.20
C PRO A 328 -14.42 -0.15 -9.74
N PRO A 329 -15.49 -0.69 -10.37
CA PRO A 329 -15.99 -2.02 -10.07
C PRO A 329 -14.92 -3.11 -10.21
N ALA A 330 -14.98 -4.13 -9.33
CA ALA A 330 -14.04 -5.24 -9.31
C ALA A 330 -14.74 -6.58 -9.58
N ALA A 331 -14.06 -7.48 -10.31
CA ALA A 331 -14.52 -8.83 -10.62
C ALA A 331 -13.85 -9.90 -9.73
N VAL A 332 -12.66 -9.60 -9.23
CA VAL A 332 -11.84 -10.50 -8.41
C VAL A 332 -11.43 -9.82 -7.11
N ILE A 333 -11.06 -10.61 -6.11
CA ILE A 333 -10.54 -10.05 -4.84
C ILE A 333 -9.06 -9.67 -4.91
N VAL A 334 -8.40 -9.91 -6.05
CA VAL A 334 -7.03 -9.46 -6.33
C VAL A 334 -7.08 -8.08 -6.96
N PRO A 335 -6.52 -7.03 -6.32
CA PRO A 335 -6.48 -5.69 -6.87
C PRO A 335 -5.82 -5.62 -8.25
N ARG A 336 -6.40 -4.88 -9.19
CA ARG A 336 -5.90 -4.76 -10.58
C ARG A 336 -4.46 -4.22 -10.67
N VAL A 337 -3.97 -3.55 -9.64
CA VAL A 337 -2.61 -2.99 -9.58
C VAL A 337 -1.55 -4.02 -9.19
N MET A 338 -1.95 -5.19 -8.69
CA MET A 338 -1.02 -6.26 -8.30
C MET A 338 -0.50 -7.02 -9.52
N ASP A 339 0.73 -7.52 -9.43
CA ASP A 339 1.25 -8.43 -10.43
C ASP A 339 0.41 -9.71 -10.45
N TYR A 340 0.22 -10.27 -11.64
CA TYR A 340 -0.58 -11.47 -11.91
C TYR A 340 -2.07 -11.31 -11.58
N ALA A 341 -2.59 -10.08 -11.45
CA ALA A 341 -4.02 -9.86 -11.29
C ALA A 341 -4.76 -10.13 -12.60
N LEU A 342 -5.79 -10.97 -12.53
CA LEU A 342 -6.65 -11.26 -13.69
C LEU A 342 -7.48 -10.02 -14.03
N GLN A 343 -7.36 -9.57 -15.29
CA GLN A 343 -8.06 -8.37 -15.79
C GLN A 343 -9.36 -8.80 -16.47
N VAL A 344 -10.46 -8.82 -15.72
CA VAL A 344 -11.79 -9.16 -16.21
C VAL A 344 -12.83 -8.19 -15.64
N GLU A 345 -13.98 -8.10 -16.32
CA GLU A 345 -15.09 -7.25 -15.87
C GLU A 345 -16.00 -8.01 -14.88
N PRO A 346 -16.58 -7.30 -13.89
CA PRO A 346 -17.50 -7.91 -12.93
C PRO A 346 -18.79 -8.35 -13.61
N PRO A 347 -19.55 -9.29 -13.01
CA PRO A 347 -20.88 -9.64 -13.46
C PRO A 347 -21.77 -8.39 -13.57
N ALA A 348 -22.55 -8.33 -14.64
CA ALA A 348 -23.50 -7.25 -14.84
C ALA A 348 -24.53 -7.18 -13.71
N TYR A 349 -24.94 -5.98 -13.33
CA TYR A 349 -26.09 -5.76 -12.47
C TYR A 349 -27.36 -6.23 -13.19
N ASP A 350 -27.95 -7.30 -12.70
CA ASP A 350 -29.14 -7.92 -13.25
C ASP A 350 -30.04 -8.48 -12.13
N PRO A 351 -30.90 -7.63 -11.55
CA PRO A 351 -31.79 -8.07 -10.48
C PRO A 351 -32.86 -9.08 -10.95
N GLN A 352 -33.14 -9.19 -12.23
CA GLN A 352 -34.04 -10.23 -12.75
C GLN A 352 -33.38 -11.60 -12.73
N LYS A 353 -32.10 -11.65 -13.20
CA LYS A 353 -31.29 -12.87 -13.12
C LYS A 353 -31.06 -13.29 -11.65
N ALA A 354 -30.84 -12.32 -10.76
CA ALA A 354 -30.71 -12.61 -9.33
C ALA A 354 -31.98 -13.29 -8.79
N ARG A 355 -33.18 -12.75 -9.06
CA ARG A 355 -34.45 -13.37 -8.64
C ARG A 355 -34.70 -14.74 -9.28
N GLN A 356 -34.31 -14.92 -10.53
CA GLN A 356 -34.37 -16.23 -11.20
C GLN A 356 -33.52 -17.26 -10.46
N LEU A 357 -32.26 -16.94 -10.16
CA LEU A 357 -31.34 -17.81 -9.43
C LEU A 357 -31.84 -18.16 -8.02
N LEU A 358 -32.45 -17.18 -7.32
CA LEU A 358 -33.11 -17.40 -6.05
C LEU A 358 -34.26 -18.41 -6.17
N ALA A 359 -35.12 -18.26 -7.18
CA ALA A 359 -36.22 -19.19 -7.41
C ALA A 359 -35.74 -20.60 -7.75
N GLU A 360 -34.73 -20.73 -8.62
CA GLU A 360 -34.10 -22.02 -8.97
C GLU A 360 -33.46 -22.71 -7.76
N ALA A 361 -32.97 -21.93 -6.78
CA ALA A 361 -32.43 -22.43 -5.53
C ALA A 361 -33.48 -22.74 -4.45
N GLY A 362 -34.81 -22.56 -4.77
CA GLY A 362 -35.90 -22.85 -3.82
C GLY A 362 -36.38 -21.65 -3.01
N TYR A 363 -35.91 -20.43 -3.31
CA TYR A 363 -36.27 -19.20 -2.60
C TYR A 363 -37.01 -18.18 -3.50
N PRO A 364 -38.15 -18.50 -4.14
CA PRO A 364 -38.82 -17.59 -5.09
C PRO A 364 -39.33 -16.28 -4.45
N ARG A 365 -39.49 -16.25 -3.11
CA ARG A 365 -39.86 -15.06 -2.33
C ARG A 365 -38.70 -14.48 -1.56
N GLY A 366 -37.46 -14.91 -1.86
CA GLY A 366 -36.27 -14.57 -1.11
C GLY A 366 -36.19 -15.27 0.26
N PHE A 367 -35.22 -14.90 1.06
CA PHE A 367 -34.99 -15.51 2.39
C PHE A 367 -34.36 -14.49 3.36
N ASP A 368 -34.40 -14.83 4.65
CA ASP A 368 -33.66 -14.11 5.68
C ASP A 368 -32.23 -14.66 5.75
N ALA A 369 -31.28 -13.84 5.40
CA ALA A 369 -29.86 -14.22 5.34
C ALA A 369 -29.09 -13.83 6.62
N GLY A 370 -29.82 -13.40 7.67
CA GLY A 370 -29.24 -13.06 8.97
C GLY A 370 -28.53 -11.72 8.99
N GLU A 371 -27.25 -11.70 9.36
CA GLU A 371 -26.49 -10.48 9.56
C GLU A 371 -25.48 -10.26 8.43
N LEU A 372 -25.23 -8.97 8.11
CA LEU A 372 -24.10 -8.50 7.35
C LEU A 372 -23.21 -7.67 8.29
N VAL A 373 -21.95 -8.09 8.44
CA VAL A 373 -20.97 -7.40 9.28
C VAL A 373 -20.02 -6.61 8.40
N PRO A 374 -20.13 -5.27 8.33
CA PRO A 374 -19.17 -4.47 7.57
C PRO A 374 -17.92 -4.16 8.38
N ILE A 375 -16.77 -4.12 7.69
CA ILE A 375 -15.55 -3.58 8.29
C ILE A 375 -15.68 -2.07 8.49
N PRO A 376 -15.46 -1.53 9.71
CA PRO A 376 -15.43 -0.08 9.93
C PRO A 376 -14.27 0.61 9.17
N PRO A 377 -14.46 1.86 8.70
CA PRO A 377 -15.65 2.71 8.81
C PRO A 377 -16.58 2.65 7.58
N PHE A 378 -16.52 1.65 6.75
CA PHE A 378 -17.11 1.61 5.41
C PHE A 378 -18.61 1.26 5.40
N PHE A 379 -19.40 2.01 6.14
CA PHE A 379 -20.84 1.71 6.33
C PHE A 379 -21.70 2.08 5.14
N THR A 380 -21.40 3.18 4.44
CA THR A 380 -22.13 3.62 3.23
C THR A 380 -22.16 2.55 2.15
N ALA A 381 -21.03 1.87 1.91
CA ALA A 381 -20.99 0.75 0.97
C ALA A 381 -21.85 -0.43 1.43
N ALA A 382 -21.88 -0.72 2.74
CA ALA A 382 -22.69 -1.78 3.32
C ALA A 382 -24.20 -1.49 3.21
N GLU A 383 -24.62 -0.26 3.41
CA GLU A 383 -26.00 0.19 3.22
C GLU A 383 -26.46 0.00 1.78
N GLY A 384 -25.59 0.36 0.81
CA GLY A 384 -25.84 0.11 -0.60
C GLY A 384 -26.02 -1.37 -0.92
N VAL A 385 -25.16 -2.24 -0.39
CA VAL A 385 -25.27 -3.69 -0.51
C VAL A 385 -26.59 -4.20 0.09
N ILE A 386 -26.96 -3.78 1.28
CA ILE A 386 -28.21 -4.20 1.94
C ILE A 386 -29.44 -3.80 1.12
N ASN A 387 -29.46 -2.59 0.57
CA ASN A 387 -30.55 -2.12 -0.27
C ASN A 387 -30.69 -2.95 -1.55
N ASP A 388 -29.58 -3.24 -2.23
CA ASP A 388 -29.55 -4.07 -3.43
C ASP A 388 -30.01 -5.51 -3.15
N LEU A 389 -29.54 -6.12 -2.07
CA LEU A 389 -29.96 -7.47 -1.65
C LEU A 389 -31.45 -7.52 -1.29
N LYS A 390 -31.95 -6.51 -0.57
CA LYS A 390 -33.38 -6.38 -0.23
C LYS A 390 -34.26 -6.27 -1.47
N ALA A 391 -33.80 -5.54 -2.50
CA ALA A 391 -34.54 -5.36 -3.75
C ALA A 391 -34.80 -6.69 -4.51
N VAL A 392 -34.00 -7.72 -4.28
CA VAL A 392 -34.19 -9.06 -4.86
C VAL A 392 -34.77 -10.07 -3.87
N GLY A 393 -35.06 -9.67 -2.62
CA GLY A 393 -35.68 -10.52 -1.61
C GLY A 393 -34.69 -11.17 -0.60
N ILE A 394 -33.40 -10.86 -0.67
CA ILE A 394 -32.41 -11.29 0.33
C ILE A 394 -32.41 -10.26 1.46
N ARG A 395 -32.91 -10.66 2.63
CA ARG A 395 -33.01 -9.77 3.80
C ARG A 395 -31.83 -9.99 4.73
N VAL A 396 -31.11 -8.92 5.05
CA VAL A 396 -29.97 -8.92 5.99
C VAL A 396 -30.11 -7.73 6.94
N LYS A 397 -29.58 -7.88 8.17
CA LYS A 397 -29.47 -6.82 9.16
C LYS A 397 -28.00 -6.45 9.32
N MET A 398 -27.70 -5.15 9.41
CA MET A 398 -26.34 -4.71 9.69
C MET A 398 -25.99 -4.96 11.16
N ARG A 399 -24.88 -5.67 11.41
CA ARG A 399 -24.28 -5.80 12.74
C ARG A 399 -22.99 -5.00 12.79
N LEU A 400 -22.98 -3.97 13.61
CA LEU A 400 -21.80 -3.12 13.78
C LEU A 400 -20.87 -3.71 14.85
N VAL A 401 -19.59 -3.73 14.54
CA VAL A 401 -18.52 -4.14 15.45
C VAL A 401 -17.39 -3.12 15.41
N GLU A 402 -16.59 -3.07 16.45
CA GLU A 402 -15.35 -2.28 16.43
C GLU A 402 -14.33 -2.93 15.50
N ARG A 403 -13.45 -2.12 14.90
CA ARG A 403 -12.52 -2.58 13.85
C ARG A 403 -11.55 -3.66 14.30
N ALA A 404 -10.99 -3.56 15.50
CA ALA A 404 -10.07 -4.58 16.03
C ALA A 404 -10.81 -5.89 16.31
N THR A 405 -12.05 -5.81 16.80
CA THR A 405 -12.95 -6.93 17.00
C THR A 405 -13.27 -7.62 15.68
N PHE A 406 -13.57 -6.86 14.61
CA PHE A 406 -13.80 -7.42 13.28
C PHE A 406 -12.63 -8.29 12.81
N TYR A 407 -11.40 -7.77 12.91
CA TYR A 407 -10.22 -8.54 12.50
C TYR A 407 -9.93 -9.74 13.39
N ALA A 408 -10.20 -9.66 14.68
CA ALA A 408 -10.07 -10.77 15.61
C ALA A 408 -11.07 -11.88 15.26
N GLU A 409 -12.37 -11.55 15.14
CA GLU A 409 -13.42 -12.48 14.77
C GLU A 409 -13.15 -13.14 13.40
N TRP A 410 -12.64 -12.37 12.43
CA TRP A 410 -12.30 -12.91 11.12
C TRP A 410 -11.17 -13.95 11.19
N ARG A 411 -10.05 -13.62 11.84
CA ARG A 411 -8.91 -14.55 12.02
C ARG A 411 -9.30 -15.81 12.78
N GLU A 412 -10.16 -15.67 13.78
CA GLU A 412 -10.67 -16.76 14.61
C GLU A 412 -11.82 -17.53 13.94
N LYS A 413 -12.20 -17.17 12.69
CA LYS A 413 -13.30 -17.80 11.94
C LYS A 413 -14.64 -17.71 12.68
N LYS A 414 -14.87 -16.62 13.41
CA LYS A 414 -16.10 -16.38 14.19
C LYS A 414 -17.16 -15.58 13.44
N LEU A 415 -16.79 -14.84 12.38
CA LEU A 415 -17.77 -14.22 11.49
C LEU A 415 -18.57 -15.27 10.77
N ARG A 416 -19.89 -15.11 10.68
CA ARG A 416 -20.84 -16.04 10.06
C ARG A 416 -21.68 -15.33 9.00
N GLY A 417 -22.38 -16.16 8.18
CA GLY A 417 -23.20 -15.64 7.09
C GLY A 417 -22.40 -14.91 6.04
N ILE A 418 -22.67 -13.62 5.90
CA ILE A 418 -21.93 -12.75 5.00
C ILE A 418 -21.31 -11.57 5.76
N PHE A 419 -20.14 -11.16 5.33
CA PHE A 419 -19.53 -9.93 5.82
C PHE A 419 -18.87 -9.15 4.69
N LEU A 420 -18.85 -7.82 4.81
CA LEU A 420 -18.23 -6.91 3.87
C LEU A 420 -16.85 -6.52 4.39
N THR A 421 -15.83 -6.75 3.62
CA THR A 421 -14.45 -6.47 4.02
C THR A 421 -13.66 -5.75 2.95
N ALA A 422 -12.62 -5.06 3.40
CA ALA A 422 -11.57 -4.51 2.56
C ALA A 422 -10.24 -4.68 3.26
N VAL A 423 -9.27 -5.24 2.57
CA VAL A 423 -7.91 -5.39 3.10
C VAL A 423 -6.94 -4.83 2.10
N GLY A 424 -6.15 -3.85 2.53
CA GLY A 424 -4.91 -3.52 1.86
C GLY A 424 -3.96 -4.69 2.05
N ASN A 425 -3.50 -5.26 0.96
CA ASN A 425 -2.45 -6.26 0.99
C ASN A 425 -1.36 -5.82 0.03
N SER A 426 -0.15 -6.07 0.40
CA SER A 426 0.98 -5.92 -0.49
C SER A 426 1.28 -7.22 -1.18
N GLY A 427 2.13 -7.14 -2.13
CA GLY A 427 2.62 -8.29 -2.84
C GLY A 427 1.99 -8.39 -4.22
N ASN A 428 1.73 -9.61 -4.62
CA ASN A 428 1.17 -9.97 -5.91
C ASN A 428 -0.09 -10.83 -5.73
N ALA A 429 -0.66 -11.33 -6.82
CA ALA A 429 -1.84 -12.20 -6.76
C ALA A 429 -1.60 -13.47 -5.91
N ALA A 430 -0.37 -14.01 -5.89
CA ALA A 430 -0.07 -15.21 -5.10
C ALA A 430 -0.27 -14.99 -3.60
N SER A 431 0.17 -13.85 -3.06
CA SER A 431 -0.04 -13.51 -1.64
C SER A 431 -1.52 -13.34 -1.28
N ARG A 432 -2.32 -12.83 -2.23
CA ARG A 432 -3.77 -12.71 -2.09
C ARG A 432 -4.44 -14.08 -2.09
N VAL A 433 -4.06 -14.92 -3.06
CA VAL A 433 -4.55 -16.31 -3.14
C VAL A 433 -4.20 -17.09 -1.88
N GLU A 434 -2.96 -16.95 -1.39
CA GLU A 434 -2.52 -17.59 -0.14
C GLU A 434 -3.37 -17.20 1.05
N ALA A 435 -3.63 -15.90 1.23
CA ALA A 435 -4.33 -15.41 2.40
C ALA A 435 -5.83 -15.75 2.44
N PHE A 436 -6.52 -15.74 1.27
CA PHE A 436 -7.97 -15.72 1.20
C PHE A 436 -8.60 -16.87 0.39
N ILE A 437 -7.88 -17.50 -0.54
CA ILE A 437 -8.43 -18.51 -1.48
C ILE A 437 -7.89 -19.91 -1.15
N TYR A 438 -6.60 -20.04 -0.84
CA TYR A 438 -5.97 -21.26 -0.43
C TYR A 438 -6.58 -21.77 0.89
N SER A 439 -6.97 -23.05 0.96
CA SER A 439 -7.75 -23.59 2.09
C SER A 439 -7.06 -23.42 3.46
N LYS A 440 -5.73 -23.38 3.49
CA LYS A 440 -4.92 -23.18 4.70
C LYS A 440 -4.54 -21.71 4.95
N GLY A 441 -5.11 -20.79 4.17
CA GLY A 441 -4.88 -19.35 4.30
C GLY A 441 -5.35 -18.80 5.64
N SER A 442 -4.66 -17.77 6.14
CA SER A 442 -4.94 -17.19 7.45
C SER A 442 -6.37 -16.64 7.58
N TYR A 443 -6.96 -16.16 6.48
CA TYR A 443 -8.31 -15.61 6.42
C TYR A 443 -9.31 -16.49 5.69
N SER A 444 -8.87 -17.58 5.05
CA SER A 444 -9.75 -18.51 4.34
C SER A 444 -10.61 -19.33 5.30
N TYR A 445 -11.90 -19.48 5.00
CA TYR A 445 -12.84 -20.32 5.75
C TYR A 445 -12.91 -21.78 5.25
N GLY A 446 -12.31 -22.03 4.10
CA GLY A 446 -12.23 -23.33 3.43
C GLY A 446 -11.69 -23.18 2.02
N GLY A 447 -11.64 -24.24 1.24
CA GLY A 447 -11.11 -24.19 -0.12
C GLY A 447 -11.48 -25.42 -0.94
N TYR A 448 -11.05 -25.40 -2.18
CA TYR A 448 -11.22 -26.48 -3.13
C TYR A 448 -9.88 -27.17 -3.38
N PRO A 449 -9.80 -28.51 -3.33
CA PRO A 449 -8.53 -29.25 -3.49
C PRO A 449 -7.77 -28.92 -4.78
N ASP A 450 -8.47 -28.74 -5.90
CA ASP A 450 -7.85 -28.40 -7.18
C ASP A 450 -7.26 -26.97 -7.20
N ILE A 451 -7.87 -26.02 -6.47
CA ILE A 451 -7.30 -24.69 -6.27
C ILE A 451 -6.05 -24.79 -5.38
N ASP A 452 -6.09 -25.61 -4.34
CA ASP A 452 -4.94 -25.83 -3.47
C ASP A 452 -3.75 -26.44 -4.24
N GLU A 453 -4.00 -27.39 -5.13
CA GLU A 453 -2.98 -27.97 -6.01
C GLU A 453 -2.35 -26.91 -6.93
N LEU A 454 -3.18 -26.09 -7.59
CA LEU A 454 -2.70 -24.98 -8.42
C LEU A 454 -1.90 -23.96 -7.61
N PHE A 455 -2.31 -23.65 -6.39
CA PHE A 455 -1.56 -22.77 -5.50
C PHE A 455 -0.18 -23.32 -5.18
N LEU A 456 -0.07 -24.61 -4.86
CA LEU A 456 1.21 -25.27 -4.61
C LEU A 456 2.08 -25.36 -5.88
N GLN A 457 1.46 -25.52 -7.05
CA GLN A 457 2.15 -25.50 -8.34
C GLN A 457 2.78 -24.14 -8.60
N GLN A 458 2.02 -23.01 -8.51
CA GLN A 458 2.54 -21.68 -8.76
C GLN A 458 3.64 -21.28 -7.77
N ALA A 459 3.59 -21.77 -6.52
CA ALA A 459 4.59 -21.47 -5.51
C ALA A 459 6.00 -22.01 -5.85
N ARG A 460 6.09 -22.98 -6.78
CA ARG A 460 7.36 -23.57 -7.26
C ARG A 460 7.73 -23.11 -8.67
N GLU A 461 6.80 -22.46 -9.38
CA GLU A 461 7.02 -22.02 -10.77
C GLU A 461 7.87 -20.75 -10.81
N ARG A 462 9.01 -20.81 -11.49
CA ARG A 462 9.96 -19.70 -11.63
C ARG A 462 9.78 -18.93 -12.94
N ASP A 463 9.17 -19.54 -13.95
CA ASP A 463 8.82 -18.85 -15.19
C ASP A 463 7.64 -17.91 -14.92
N PRO A 464 7.81 -16.58 -15.04
CA PRO A 464 6.76 -15.63 -14.72
C PRO A 464 5.48 -15.82 -15.54
N ALA A 465 5.59 -16.18 -16.81
CA ALA A 465 4.43 -16.34 -17.69
C ALA A 465 3.62 -17.60 -17.33
N LYS A 466 4.31 -18.72 -17.04
CA LYS A 466 3.66 -19.94 -16.57
C LYS A 466 3.01 -19.73 -15.21
N ARG A 467 3.69 -19.03 -14.31
CA ARG A 467 3.18 -18.68 -13.00
C ARG A 467 1.93 -17.81 -13.10
N GLU A 468 1.94 -16.79 -13.95
CA GLU A 468 0.80 -15.93 -14.24
C GLU A 468 -0.38 -16.74 -14.74
N ALA A 469 -0.19 -17.65 -15.68
CA ALA A 469 -1.25 -18.52 -16.20
C ALA A 469 -1.90 -19.37 -15.10
N VAL A 470 -1.13 -19.93 -14.18
CA VAL A 470 -1.66 -20.68 -13.03
C VAL A 470 -2.44 -19.78 -12.09
N LEU A 471 -1.91 -18.59 -11.75
CA LEU A 471 -2.58 -17.62 -10.88
C LEU A 471 -3.87 -17.07 -11.51
N HIS A 472 -3.90 -16.84 -12.83
CA HIS A 472 -5.11 -16.49 -13.56
C HIS A 472 -6.15 -17.61 -13.51
N ARG A 473 -5.71 -18.88 -13.64
CA ARG A 473 -6.62 -20.04 -13.53
C ARG A 473 -7.26 -20.13 -12.15
N ILE A 474 -6.50 -19.90 -11.07
CA ILE A 474 -7.04 -19.86 -9.70
C ILE A 474 -8.11 -18.76 -9.56
N GLN A 475 -7.81 -17.56 -10.04
CA GLN A 475 -8.73 -16.42 -9.97
C GLN A 475 -10.01 -16.69 -10.79
N GLN A 476 -9.88 -17.30 -11.97
CA GLN A 476 -11.02 -17.68 -12.79
C GLN A 476 -11.90 -18.73 -12.09
N LEU A 477 -11.29 -19.75 -11.46
CA LEU A 477 -12.04 -20.74 -10.68
C LEU A 477 -12.78 -20.12 -9.49
N ALA A 478 -12.19 -19.12 -8.83
CA ALA A 478 -12.86 -18.40 -7.75
C ALA A 478 -14.10 -17.61 -8.26
N ILE A 479 -14.02 -17.01 -9.45
CA ILE A 479 -15.16 -16.37 -10.13
C ILE A 479 -16.22 -17.42 -10.49
N ASP A 480 -15.81 -18.48 -11.20
CA ASP A 480 -16.71 -19.52 -11.70
C ASP A 480 -17.51 -20.20 -10.57
N ARG A 481 -16.90 -20.29 -9.40
CA ARG A 481 -17.50 -20.86 -8.18
C ARG A 481 -18.21 -19.84 -7.30
N ALA A 482 -18.20 -18.57 -7.70
CA ALA A 482 -18.74 -17.46 -6.93
C ALA A 482 -18.29 -17.51 -5.47
N MET A 483 -16.98 -17.74 -5.25
CA MET A 483 -16.42 -17.83 -3.88
C MET A 483 -16.59 -16.53 -3.11
N PHE A 484 -16.63 -15.41 -3.84
CA PHE A 484 -16.76 -14.05 -3.31
C PHE A 484 -17.74 -13.24 -4.14
N ALA A 485 -18.19 -12.10 -3.61
CA ALA A 485 -18.82 -11.06 -4.41
C ALA A 485 -17.99 -9.76 -4.33
N PRO A 486 -17.01 -9.58 -5.23
CA PRO A 486 -16.21 -8.36 -5.30
C PRO A 486 -17.09 -7.16 -5.66
N LEU A 487 -16.81 -6.02 -5.04
CA LEU A 487 -17.54 -4.77 -5.26
C LEU A 487 -16.74 -3.78 -6.10
N MET A 488 -15.63 -3.30 -5.58
CA MET A 488 -14.84 -2.24 -6.20
C MET A 488 -13.40 -2.19 -5.70
N ASP A 489 -12.49 -1.66 -6.53
CA ASP A 489 -11.15 -1.28 -6.14
C ASP A 489 -11.22 -0.07 -5.20
N LEU A 490 -10.70 -0.20 -4.00
CA LEU A 490 -10.71 0.88 -3.01
C LEU A 490 -9.77 2.02 -3.42
N ARG A 491 -10.27 3.23 -3.28
CA ARG A 491 -9.50 4.47 -3.35
C ARG A 491 -9.56 5.17 -1.99
N ALA A 492 -8.46 5.71 -1.53
CA ALA A 492 -8.51 6.64 -0.41
C ALA A 492 -8.80 8.03 -0.95
N LEU A 493 -9.95 8.57 -0.59
CA LEU A 493 -10.30 9.95 -0.89
C LEU A 493 -9.63 10.85 0.15
N THR A 494 -8.83 11.80 -0.32
CA THR A 494 -8.01 12.66 0.53
C THR A 494 -8.20 14.11 0.14
N GLY A 495 -8.55 14.93 1.11
CA GLY A 495 -8.63 16.36 0.93
C GLY A 495 -7.27 17.01 1.16
N ILE A 496 -6.88 17.91 0.24
CA ILE A 496 -5.61 18.65 0.27
C ILE A 496 -5.91 20.14 0.39
N GLY A 497 -5.27 20.79 1.34
CA GLY A 497 -5.38 22.23 1.58
C GLY A 497 -4.47 23.07 0.68
N PRO A 498 -4.72 24.40 0.58
CA PRO A 498 -4.05 25.27 -0.37
C PRO A 498 -2.55 25.52 -0.07
N ARG A 499 -2.08 25.16 1.12
CA ARG A 499 -0.65 25.29 1.48
C ARG A 499 0.23 24.17 0.93
N MET A 500 -0.39 23.09 0.39
CA MET A 500 0.32 21.93 -0.15
C MET A 500 0.46 22.05 -1.67
N ALA A 501 1.60 22.58 -2.14
CA ALA A 501 1.88 22.71 -3.58
C ALA A 501 2.26 21.36 -4.24
N GLU A 502 2.98 20.49 -3.50
CA GLU A 502 3.32 19.13 -3.92
C GLU A 502 2.69 18.15 -2.92
N HIS A 503 1.83 17.27 -3.41
CA HIS A 503 1.24 16.19 -2.61
C HIS A 503 1.51 14.87 -3.32
N THR A 504 2.38 14.06 -2.76
CA THR A 504 2.55 12.65 -3.16
C THR A 504 1.99 11.80 -2.02
N ILE A 505 0.79 11.28 -2.21
CA ILE A 505 0.14 10.38 -1.26
C ILE A 505 0.01 9.01 -1.91
#